data_01ee2bdb2d6b42c6c4aef4c7fe7bd3b9
#
_entry.id   01ee2bdb2d6b42c6c4aef4c7fe7bd3b9
#
_cell.length_a   1.000
_cell.length_b   1.000
_cell.length_c   1.000
_cell.angle_alpha   90.00
_cell.angle_beta   90.00
_cell.angle_gamma   90.00
#
_symmetry.space_group_name_H-M   'P 1'
#
loop_
_entity.id
_entity.type
_entity.pdbx_description
1 polymer ?
#
loop_
_entity_poly.entity_id
_entity_poly.type
_entity_poly.pdbx_seq_one_letter_code
_entity_poly.pdbx_strand_id
1 'polypeptide(L)'
;MPVVVKFVRQLAHDLRNHLNAAELQSAYLIEVAENEELRDEVKRLRGMIAQVGVSLQELTAALSPPRLTEMPYAARDLMEDLQQKLSASYPAESAAVKWDDASADAQLNIDPQLLLPALTELFANAFRHGRAEGPITAAARSENGRFVFTLSEPKQNFERSTENWGLEPLHSPGQGHYGLGLHRTRAIVEAHGGEFAASYDKETGSLVTCITLPLAAPDA
;
A
#
# COMPACT_ATOMS: atom_id res chain seq x y z
N MET A 1 -13.57 16.82 -0.62
CA MET A 1 -13.48 15.45 -1.19
C MET A 1 -13.95 15.52 -2.64
N PRO A 2 -13.17 15.10 -3.63
CA PRO A 2 -13.56 15.16 -5.04
C PRO A 2 -14.88 14.42 -5.28
N VAL A 3 -15.72 14.96 -6.17
CA VAL A 3 -17.04 14.37 -6.53
C VAL A 3 -16.88 12.91 -7.00
N VAL A 4 -15.81 12.64 -7.73
CA VAL A 4 -15.46 11.30 -8.24
C VAL A 4 -15.29 10.28 -7.10
N VAL A 5 -14.64 10.64 -6.01
CA VAL A 5 -14.47 9.71 -4.86
C VAL A 5 -15.80 9.38 -4.21
N LYS A 6 -16.70 10.36 -4.05
CA LYS A 6 -18.07 10.09 -3.56
C LYS A 6 -18.82 9.15 -4.47
N PHE A 7 -18.75 9.40 -5.78
CA PHE A 7 -19.41 8.58 -6.79
C PHE A 7 -18.88 7.14 -6.75
N VAL A 8 -17.56 6.95 -6.75
CA VAL A 8 -16.96 5.60 -6.71
C VAL A 8 -17.34 4.86 -5.42
N ARG A 9 -17.39 5.54 -4.28
CA ARG A 9 -17.84 4.92 -3.01
C ARG A 9 -19.31 4.50 -3.05
N GLN A 10 -20.19 5.32 -3.63
CA GLN A 10 -21.59 4.96 -3.78
C GLN A 10 -21.76 3.79 -4.74
N LEU A 11 -21.09 3.83 -5.90
CA LEU A 11 -21.10 2.73 -6.86
C LEU A 11 -20.57 1.43 -6.23
N ALA A 12 -19.49 1.50 -5.46
CA ALA A 12 -18.96 0.35 -4.75
C ALA A 12 -19.94 -0.24 -3.72
N HIS A 13 -20.67 0.62 -3.03
CA HIS A 13 -21.73 0.18 -2.11
C HIS A 13 -22.85 -0.57 -2.85
N ASP A 14 -23.31 -0.02 -3.96
CA ASP A 14 -24.41 -0.60 -4.73
C ASP A 14 -23.99 -1.93 -5.39
N LEU A 15 -22.77 -1.98 -5.93
CA LEU A 15 -22.19 -3.22 -6.46
C LEU A 15 -22.04 -4.30 -5.39
N ARG A 16 -21.64 -3.92 -4.15
CA ARG A 16 -21.58 -4.89 -3.04
C ARG A 16 -22.92 -5.52 -2.73
N ASN A 17 -23.99 -4.74 -2.78
CA ASN A 17 -25.35 -5.27 -2.57
C ASN A 17 -25.73 -6.28 -3.67
N HIS A 18 -25.38 -6.01 -4.93
CA HIS A 18 -25.60 -6.96 -6.03
C HIS A 18 -24.74 -8.22 -5.91
N LEU A 19 -23.50 -8.10 -5.49
CA LEU A 19 -22.60 -9.26 -5.25
C LEU A 19 -23.15 -10.14 -4.13
N ASN A 20 -23.60 -9.56 -3.01
CA ASN A 20 -24.21 -10.31 -1.91
C ASN A 20 -25.47 -11.07 -2.38
N ALA A 21 -26.29 -10.44 -3.20
CA ALA A 21 -27.47 -11.11 -3.76
C ALA A 21 -27.07 -12.27 -4.70
N ALA A 22 -26.04 -12.08 -5.55
CA ALA A 22 -25.52 -13.11 -6.44
C ALA A 22 -24.88 -14.26 -5.65
N GLU A 23 -24.22 -13.96 -4.53
CA GLU A 23 -23.64 -14.97 -3.64
C GLU A 23 -24.72 -15.84 -2.98
N LEU A 24 -25.79 -15.22 -2.46
CA LEU A 24 -26.93 -15.94 -1.90
C LEU A 24 -27.62 -16.81 -2.97
N GLN A 25 -27.83 -16.27 -4.17
CA GLN A 25 -28.44 -17.02 -5.28
C GLN A 25 -27.58 -18.22 -5.71
N SER A 26 -26.27 -18.03 -5.77
CA SER A 26 -25.33 -19.11 -6.11
C SER A 26 -25.26 -20.18 -5.02
N ALA A 27 -25.38 -19.81 -3.74
CA ALA A 27 -25.50 -20.76 -2.63
C ALA A 27 -26.74 -21.63 -2.77
N TYR A 28 -27.88 -21.02 -3.04
CA TYR A 28 -29.14 -21.73 -3.28
C TYR A 28 -29.03 -22.69 -4.50
N LEU A 29 -28.42 -22.25 -5.60
CA LEU A 29 -28.21 -23.09 -6.77
C LEU A 29 -27.34 -24.33 -6.48
N ILE A 30 -26.35 -24.25 -5.60
CA ILE A 30 -25.54 -25.39 -5.17
C ILE A 30 -26.39 -26.41 -4.40
N GLU A 31 -27.31 -25.94 -3.56
CA GLU A 31 -28.19 -26.81 -2.76
C GLU A 31 -29.23 -27.58 -3.63
N VAL A 32 -29.76 -26.93 -4.65
CA VAL A 32 -30.77 -27.52 -5.51
C VAL A 32 -30.22 -28.21 -6.76
N ALA A 33 -28.91 -28.09 -7.03
CA ALA A 33 -28.29 -28.72 -8.19
C ALA A 33 -28.25 -30.26 -8.01
N GLU A 34 -28.83 -30.98 -8.92
CA GLU A 34 -28.84 -32.46 -8.94
C GLU A 34 -27.55 -33.02 -9.58
N ASN A 35 -26.87 -32.23 -10.42
CA ASN A 35 -25.69 -32.60 -11.16
C ASN A 35 -24.41 -32.03 -10.54
N GLU A 36 -23.38 -32.87 -10.32
CA GLU A 36 -22.10 -32.44 -9.77
C GLU A 36 -21.37 -31.43 -10.65
N GLU A 37 -21.44 -31.59 -11.97
CA GLU A 37 -20.80 -30.67 -12.91
C GLU A 37 -21.39 -29.26 -12.76
N LEU A 38 -22.70 -29.14 -12.62
CA LEU A 38 -23.38 -27.86 -12.37
C LEU A 38 -22.98 -27.26 -11.01
N ARG A 39 -22.85 -28.10 -9.98
CA ARG A 39 -22.37 -27.64 -8.67
C ARG A 39 -20.97 -27.04 -8.74
N ASP A 40 -20.09 -27.68 -9.49
CA ASP A 40 -18.70 -27.21 -9.62
C ASP A 40 -18.62 -25.92 -10.44
N GLU A 41 -19.42 -25.78 -11.48
CA GLU A 41 -19.52 -24.50 -12.21
C GLU A 41 -20.05 -23.36 -11.32
N VAL A 42 -21.08 -23.63 -10.50
CA VAL A 42 -21.60 -22.63 -9.57
C VAL A 42 -20.59 -22.29 -8.47
N LYS A 43 -19.77 -23.24 -7.99
CA LYS A 43 -18.67 -22.98 -7.05
C LYS A 43 -17.59 -22.07 -7.68
N ARG A 44 -17.24 -22.30 -8.95
CA ARG A 44 -16.31 -21.42 -9.70
C ARG A 44 -16.87 -20.01 -9.82
N LEU A 45 -18.15 -19.88 -10.17
CA LEU A 45 -18.83 -18.60 -10.25
C LEU A 45 -18.81 -17.86 -8.89
N ARG A 46 -19.08 -18.56 -7.79
CA ARG A 46 -18.95 -17.99 -6.44
C ARG A 46 -17.54 -17.52 -6.13
N GLY A 47 -16.53 -18.27 -6.53
CA GLY A 47 -15.13 -17.84 -6.41
C GLY A 47 -14.86 -16.52 -7.14
N MET A 48 -15.38 -16.35 -8.35
CA MET A 48 -15.25 -15.10 -9.11
C MET A 48 -16.02 -13.94 -8.43
N ILE A 49 -17.22 -14.17 -7.94
CA ILE A 49 -18.02 -13.17 -7.21
C ILE A 49 -17.26 -12.70 -5.95
N ALA A 50 -16.72 -13.63 -5.16
CA ALA A 50 -15.93 -13.33 -3.98
C ALA A 50 -14.70 -12.49 -4.32
N GLN A 51 -14.00 -12.81 -5.41
CA GLN A 51 -12.83 -12.06 -5.87
C GLN A 51 -13.18 -10.62 -6.27
N VAL A 52 -14.28 -10.41 -6.96
CA VAL A 52 -14.79 -9.06 -7.29
C VAL A 52 -15.15 -8.31 -6.01
N GLY A 53 -15.74 -8.99 -5.02
CA GLY A 53 -16.04 -8.43 -3.71
C GLY A 53 -14.81 -7.93 -2.98
N VAL A 54 -13.72 -8.72 -2.97
CA VAL A 54 -12.43 -8.34 -2.39
C VAL A 54 -11.85 -7.10 -3.10
N SER A 55 -11.79 -7.11 -4.43
CA SER A 55 -11.28 -5.96 -5.21
C SER A 55 -12.07 -4.67 -4.95
N LEU A 56 -13.39 -4.79 -4.81
CA LEU A 56 -14.25 -3.65 -4.49
C LEU A 56 -14.02 -3.13 -3.06
N GLN A 57 -13.71 -4.02 -2.15
CA GLN A 57 -13.38 -3.70 -0.76
C GLN A 57 -12.04 -2.97 -0.67
N GLU A 58 -11.03 -3.43 -1.39
CA GLU A 58 -9.71 -2.79 -1.51
C GLU A 58 -9.82 -1.39 -2.12
N LEU A 59 -10.57 -1.24 -3.22
CA LEU A 59 -10.85 0.05 -3.83
C LEU A 59 -11.50 1.03 -2.85
N THR A 60 -12.52 0.57 -2.13
CA THR A 60 -13.24 1.42 -1.16
C THR A 60 -12.36 1.81 0.02
N ALA A 61 -11.55 0.87 0.52
CA ALA A 61 -10.60 1.12 1.61
C ALA A 61 -9.53 2.11 1.20
N ALA A 62 -8.99 1.98 -0.02
CA ALA A 62 -7.96 2.89 -0.54
C ALA A 62 -8.47 4.33 -0.71
N LEU A 63 -9.76 4.51 -1.01
CA LEU A 63 -10.39 5.83 -1.16
C LEU A 63 -10.98 6.39 0.14
N SER A 64 -10.92 5.64 1.24
CA SER A 64 -11.43 6.07 2.54
C SER A 64 -10.32 6.70 3.38
N PRO A 65 -10.60 7.77 4.14
CA PRO A 65 -9.63 8.28 5.11
C PRO A 65 -9.21 7.16 6.07
N PRO A 66 -7.91 6.97 6.32
CA PRO A 66 -7.46 5.99 7.28
C PRO A 66 -7.96 6.36 8.69
N ARG A 67 -8.32 5.34 9.48
CA ARG A 67 -8.63 5.49 10.89
C ARG A 67 -7.53 4.79 11.66
N LEU A 68 -6.72 5.55 12.37
CA LEU A 68 -5.56 5.05 13.08
C LEU A 68 -5.94 4.49 14.45
N THR A 69 -5.26 3.41 14.81
CA THR A 69 -5.16 2.91 16.18
C THR A 69 -3.69 2.99 16.56
N GLU A 70 -3.28 4.18 16.98
CA GLU A 70 -1.88 4.47 17.28
C GLU A 70 -1.44 3.82 18.59
N MET A 71 -0.17 3.38 18.63
CA MET A 71 0.49 2.85 19.82
C MET A 71 1.97 3.22 19.81
N PRO A 72 2.62 3.30 20.99
CA PRO A 72 4.06 3.45 21.07
C PRO A 72 4.77 2.33 20.32
N TYR A 73 5.72 2.69 19.46
CA TYR A 73 6.45 1.75 18.61
C TYR A 73 7.89 2.22 18.40
N ALA A 74 8.86 1.35 18.67
CA ALA A 74 10.25 1.70 18.41
C ALA A 74 10.52 1.74 16.90
N ALA A 75 11.27 2.74 16.45
CA ALA A 75 11.63 2.85 15.04
C ALA A 75 12.44 1.62 14.55
N ARG A 76 13.29 1.05 15.42
CA ARG A 76 13.99 -0.21 15.16
C ARG A 76 13.02 -1.33 14.86
N ASP A 77 11.99 -1.52 15.70
CA ASP A 77 11.01 -2.60 15.52
C ASP A 77 10.24 -2.42 14.21
N LEU A 78 9.91 -1.17 13.84
CA LEU A 78 9.29 -0.85 12.56
C LEU A 78 10.17 -1.29 11.38
N MET A 79 11.48 -1.04 11.45
CA MET A 79 12.41 -1.41 10.39
C MET A 79 12.63 -2.94 10.33
N GLU A 80 12.72 -3.61 11.47
CA GLU A 80 12.86 -5.07 11.56
C GLU A 80 11.60 -5.78 11.01
N ASP A 81 10.41 -5.33 11.42
CA ASP A 81 9.13 -5.88 10.94
C ASP A 81 8.92 -5.63 9.45
N LEU A 82 9.34 -4.47 8.94
CA LEU A 82 9.31 -4.17 7.51
C LEU A 82 10.23 -5.12 6.72
N GLN A 83 11.45 -5.37 7.21
CA GLN A 83 12.38 -6.31 6.59
C GLN A 83 11.83 -7.73 6.60
N GLN A 84 11.27 -8.18 7.72
CA GLN A 84 10.65 -9.50 7.85
C GLN A 84 9.47 -9.65 6.87
N LYS A 85 8.60 -8.66 6.80
CA LYS A 85 7.44 -8.67 5.91
C LYS A 85 7.85 -8.71 4.44
N LEU A 86 8.87 -7.95 4.05
CA LEU A 86 9.41 -7.96 2.70
C LEU A 86 10.05 -9.30 2.35
N SER A 87 10.84 -9.87 3.26
CA SER A 87 11.46 -11.19 3.06
C SER A 87 10.42 -12.30 2.89
N ALA A 88 9.29 -12.21 3.58
CA ALA A 88 8.19 -13.16 3.43
C ALA A 88 7.44 -12.99 2.10
N SER A 89 7.24 -11.75 1.63
CA SER A 89 6.43 -11.45 0.44
C SER A 89 7.23 -11.42 -0.86
N TYR A 90 8.49 -11.04 -0.79
CA TYR A 90 9.40 -10.82 -1.92
C TYR A 90 10.81 -11.35 -1.61
N PRO A 91 11.00 -12.68 -1.39
CA PRO A 91 12.26 -13.23 -0.88
C PRO A 91 13.46 -12.97 -1.79
N ALA A 92 13.28 -13.00 -3.11
CA ALA A 92 14.35 -12.78 -4.07
C ALA A 92 14.76 -11.30 -4.16
N GLU A 93 13.76 -10.41 -4.24
CA GLU A 93 13.97 -8.97 -4.42
C GLU A 93 14.46 -8.31 -3.12
N SER A 94 13.94 -8.74 -1.98
CA SER A 94 14.31 -8.19 -0.67
C SER A 94 15.76 -8.47 -0.31
N ALA A 95 16.32 -9.59 -0.75
CA ALA A 95 17.74 -9.93 -0.54
C ALA A 95 18.70 -8.96 -1.24
N ALA A 96 18.24 -8.23 -2.26
CA ALA A 96 19.03 -7.23 -2.97
C ALA A 96 18.85 -5.79 -2.44
N VAL A 97 18.03 -5.60 -1.41
CA VAL A 97 17.84 -4.29 -0.77
C VAL A 97 18.99 -4.00 0.18
N LYS A 98 19.58 -2.81 0.07
CA LYS A 98 20.56 -2.31 1.03
C LYS A 98 19.86 -1.52 2.11
N TRP A 99 20.09 -1.87 3.35
CA TRP A 99 19.52 -1.22 4.52
C TRP A 99 20.54 -0.36 5.23
N ASP A 100 20.17 0.87 5.57
CA ASP A 100 20.96 1.82 6.36
C ASP A 100 20.05 2.39 7.46
N ASP A 101 20.10 1.77 8.64
CA ASP A 101 19.26 2.14 9.77
C ASP A 101 20.06 2.82 10.87
N ALA A 102 19.83 4.11 11.04
CA ALA A 102 20.40 4.95 12.09
C ALA A 102 19.31 5.57 12.99
N SER A 103 18.16 4.88 13.14
CA SER A 103 17.00 5.37 13.89
C SER A 103 16.79 4.70 15.26
N ALA A 104 17.75 3.90 15.71
CA ALA A 104 17.62 2.90 16.79
C ALA A 104 16.91 3.35 18.10
N ASP A 105 17.09 4.59 18.51
CA ASP A 105 16.56 5.10 19.78
C ASP A 105 15.27 5.93 19.60
N ALA A 106 14.76 6.03 18.38
CA ALA A 106 13.57 6.80 18.10
C ALA A 106 12.30 6.07 18.54
N GLN A 107 11.41 6.79 19.24
CA GLN A 107 10.07 6.31 19.56
C GLN A 107 9.06 7.01 18.68
N LEU A 108 8.12 6.25 18.16
CA LEU A 108 7.02 6.70 17.30
C LEU A 108 5.69 6.43 18.00
N ASN A 109 4.65 7.15 17.60
CA ASN A 109 3.28 6.78 17.92
C ASN A 109 2.56 6.49 16.62
N ILE A 110 2.38 5.21 16.29
CA ILE A 110 1.91 4.78 14.98
C ILE A 110 0.89 3.64 15.05
N ASP A 111 0.16 3.46 13.98
CA ASP A 111 -0.62 2.25 13.70
C ASP A 111 0.22 1.34 12.78
N PRO A 112 0.90 0.31 13.33
CA PRO A 112 1.76 -0.58 12.53
C PRO A 112 0.96 -1.43 11.54
N GLN A 113 -0.34 -1.69 11.81
CA GLN A 113 -1.18 -2.46 10.90
C GLN A 113 -1.50 -1.70 9.60
N LEU A 114 -1.47 -0.38 9.63
CA LEU A 114 -1.63 0.46 8.44
C LEU A 114 -0.28 0.89 7.85
N LEU A 115 0.68 1.24 8.68
CA LEU A 115 1.95 1.80 8.19
C LEU A 115 2.85 0.76 7.53
N LEU A 116 2.99 -0.45 8.10
CA LEU A 116 3.81 -1.52 7.52
C LEU A 116 3.36 -1.95 6.11
N PRO A 117 2.05 -2.20 5.84
CA PRO A 117 1.59 -2.43 4.49
C PRO A 117 1.84 -1.25 3.54
N ALA A 118 1.69 -0.01 4.03
CA ALA A 118 1.94 1.19 3.23
C ALA A 118 3.42 1.31 2.82
N LEU A 119 4.35 1.05 3.74
CA LEU A 119 5.79 0.99 3.42
C LEU A 119 6.11 -0.17 2.48
N THR A 120 5.51 -1.35 2.70
CA THR A 120 5.68 -2.52 1.81
C THR A 120 5.24 -2.22 0.38
N GLU A 121 4.16 -1.43 0.18
CA GLU A 121 3.69 -1.03 -1.16
C GLU A 121 4.72 -0.19 -1.92
N LEU A 122 5.53 0.63 -1.23
CA LEU A 122 6.62 1.36 -1.88
C LEU A 122 7.65 0.41 -2.48
N PHE A 123 8.05 -0.61 -1.73
CA PHE A 123 8.97 -1.63 -2.24
C PHE A 123 8.34 -2.45 -3.38
N ALA A 124 7.07 -2.83 -3.25
CA ALA A 124 6.36 -3.53 -4.31
C ALA A 124 6.34 -2.72 -5.61
N ASN A 125 6.17 -1.40 -5.53
CA ASN A 125 6.24 -0.50 -6.68
C ASN A 125 7.68 -0.42 -7.23
N ALA A 126 8.69 -0.32 -6.36
CA ALA A 126 10.09 -0.29 -6.76
C ALA A 126 10.52 -1.59 -7.46
N PHE A 127 10.01 -2.74 -7.02
CA PHE A 127 10.30 -4.05 -7.63
C PHE A 127 9.61 -4.25 -8.98
N ARG A 128 8.41 -3.68 -9.16
CA ARG A 128 7.59 -3.91 -10.38
C ARG A 128 7.89 -2.95 -11.52
N HIS A 129 8.28 -1.70 -11.23
CA HIS A 129 8.22 -0.64 -12.23
C HIS A 129 9.61 -0.09 -12.60
N GLY A 130 10.06 -0.41 -13.83
CA GLY A 130 11.14 0.29 -14.52
C GLY A 130 12.47 0.34 -13.78
N ARG A 131 12.87 -0.74 -13.13
CA ARG A 131 14.12 -0.85 -12.40
C ARG A 131 15.32 -0.76 -13.35
N ALA A 132 16.26 0.13 -13.05
CA ALA A 132 17.60 0.12 -13.64
C ALA A 132 18.52 -0.86 -12.87
N GLU A 133 19.71 -1.08 -13.40
CA GLU A 133 20.74 -1.82 -12.68
C GLU A 133 21.16 -1.07 -11.42
N GLY A 134 21.32 -1.80 -10.33
CA GLY A 134 21.76 -1.25 -9.05
C GLY A 134 20.87 -1.69 -7.89
N PRO A 135 21.36 -1.48 -6.66
CA PRO A 135 20.59 -1.83 -5.46
C PRO A 135 19.51 -0.80 -5.17
N ILE A 136 18.37 -1.27 -4.67
CA ILE A 136 17.44 -0.42 -3.93
C ILE A 136 18.03 -0.18 -2.55
N THR A 137 18.02 1.07 -2.09
CA THR A 137 18.52 1.44 -0.77
C THR A 137 17.36 1.97 0.07
N ALA A 138 17.20 1.41 1.26
CA ALA A 138 16.27 1.89 2.27
C ALA A 138 17.06 2.43 3.45
N ALA A 139 16.83 3.69 3.79
CA ALA A 139 17.50 4.34 4.93
C ALA A 139 16.45 4.84 5.93
N ALA A 140 16.78 4.73 7.22
CA ALA A 140 16.00 5.29 8.31
C ALA A 140 16.89 6.10 9.26
N ARG A 141 16.43 7.30 9.63
CA ARG A 141 17.17 8.22 10.50
C ARG A 141 16.25 9.01 11.40
N SER A 142 16.80 9.52 12.48
CA SER A 142 16.12 10.50 13.34
C SER A 142 16.80 11.86 13.16
N GLU A 143 16.08 12.79 12.56
CA GLU A 143 16.59 14.13 12.26
C GLU A 143 15.57 15.20 12.66
N ASN A 144 16.02 16.27 13.32
CA ASN A 144 15.18 17.43 13.67
C ASN A 144 13.85 17.08 14.39
N GLY A 145 13.88 16.08 15.28
CA GLY A 145 12.68 15.63 15.99
C GLY A 145 11.69 14.84 15.13
N ARG A 146 12.12 14.35 13.98
CA ARG A 146 11.32 13.51 13.07
C ARG A 146 12.06 12.20 12.76
N PHE A 147 11.31 11.17 12.59
CA PHE A 147 11.77 9.95 11.92
C PHE A 147 11.68 10.17 10.40
N VAL A 148 12.75 9.88 9.70
CA VAL A 148 12.87 10.02 8.24
C VAL A 148 13.18 8.66 7.64
N PHE A 149 12.26 8.14 6.83
CA PHE A 149 12.46 6.95 6.03
C PHE A 149 12.65 7.34 4.56
N THR A 150 13.68 6.82 3.92
CA THR A 150 14.00 7.11 2.52
C THR A 150 14.17 5.81 1.76
N LEU A 151 13.46 5.68 0.63
CA LEU A 151 13.62 4.61 -0.34
C LEU A 151 14.19 5.19 -1.63
N SER A 152 15.41 4.77 -1.99
CA SER A 152 16.07 5.16 -3.24
C SER A 152 16.09 3.97 -4.20
N GLU A 153 15.54 4.17 -5.38
CA GLU A 153 15.47 3.15 -6.42
C GLU A 153 16.11 3.65 -7.73
N PRO A 154 17.01 2.89 -8.36
CA PRO A 154 17.59 3.25 -9.64
C PRO A 154 16.54 3.13 -10.76
N LYS A 155 16.43 4.18 -11.61
CA LYS A 155 15.52 4.24 -12.77
C LYS A 155 16.29 4.64 -14.01
N GLN A 156 16.09 3.92 -15.12
CA GLN A 156 16.80 4.25 -16.38
C GLN A 156 16.26 5.49 -17.06
N ASN A 157 14.94 5.62 -17.13
CA ASN A 157 14.26 6.76 -17.76
C ASN A 157 13.02 7.09 -16.94
N PHE A 158 13.08 8.14 -16.15
CA PHE A 158 11.95 8.58 -15.36
C PHE A 158 11.54 9.99 -15.81
N GLU A 159 10.48 10.06 -16.63
CA GLU A 159 9.99 11.34 -17.21
C GLU A 159 8.77 11.90 -16.46
N ARG A 160 8.26 11.15 -15.47
CA ARG A 160 7.06 11.55 -14.72
C ARG A 160 7.39 12.63 -13.70
N SER A 161 6.52 13.63 -13.57
CA SER A 161 6.59 14.57 -12.45
C SER A 161 6.32 13.84 -11.12
N THR A 162 7.13 14.13 -10.12
CA THR A 162 6.96 13.63 -8.76
C THR A 162 6.19 14.62 -7.87
N GLU A 163 5.89 15.82 -8.36
CA GLU A 163 5.24 16.91 -7.60
C GLU A 163 3.91 16.47 -6.97
N ASN A 164 3.11 15.71 -7.70
CA ASN A 164 1.81 15.20 -7.25
C ASN A 164 1.84 13.70 -6.89
N TRP A 165 3.01 13.18 -6.49
CA TRP A 165 3.20 11.76 -6.21
C TRP A 165 2.25 11.26 -5.10
N GLY A 166 1.33 10.38 -5.48
CA GLY A 166 0.32 9.85 -4.55
C GLY A 166 -0.83 10.79 -4.17
N LEU A 167 -0.92 12.02 -4.72
CA LEU A 167 -2.04 12.92 -4.44
C LEU A 167 -3.34 12.47 -5.10
N GLU A 168 -3.26 12.04 -6.35
CA GLU A 168 -4.44 11.63 -7.12
C GLU A 168 -4.63 10.12 -7.07
N PRO A 169 -5.82 9.65 -6.63
CA PRO A 169 -6.16 8.24 -6.75
C PRO A 169 -6.41 7.89 -8.22
N LEU A 170 -6.23 6.62 -8.57
CA LEU A 170 -6.47 6.09 -9.91
C LEU A 170 -5.50 6.63 -10.98
N HIS A 171 -4.37 7.19 -10.57
CA HIS A 171 -3.35 7.64 -11.49
C HIS A 171 -2.59 6.43 -12.05
N SER A 172 -2.62 6.24 -13.36
CA SER A 172 -2.01 5.09 -14.07
C SER A 172 -2.57 3.71 -13.66
N PRO A 173 -3.88 3.46 -13.85
CA PRO A 173 -4.43 2.12 -13.66
C PRO A 173 -3.83 1.15 -14.69
N GLY A 174 -3.57 -0.09 -14.24
CA GLY A 174 -3.06 -1.18 -15.09
C GLY A 174 -3.79 -2.47 -14.79
N GLN A 175 -3.49 -3.54 -15.55
CA GLN A 175 -4.07 -4.85 -15.26
C GLN A 175 -3.65 -5.32 -13.84
N GLY A 176 -4.64 -5.55 -12.98
CA GLY A 176 -4.46 -6.04 -11.61
C GLY A 176 -4.12 -4.98 -10.56
N HIS A 177 -4.02 -3.70 -10.92
CA HIS A 177 -3.85 -2.60 -9.96
C HIS A 177 -4.53 -1.32 -10.45
N TYR A 178 -5.16 -0.63 -9.52
CA TYR A 178 -5.98 0.55 -9.83
C TYR A 178 -5.22 1.88 -9.66
N GLY A 179 -3.88 1.87 -9.50
CA GLY A 179 -3.11 3.08 -9.22
C GLY A 179 -3.47 3.76 -7.88
N LEU A 180 -3.82 2.96 -6.88
CA LEU A 180 -4.27 3.43 -5.57
C LEU A 180 -3.20 3.30 -4.48
N GLY A 181 -2.19 2.46 -4.70
CA GLY A 181 -1.19 2.12 -3.67
C GLY A 181 -0.49 3.34 -3.10
N LEU A 182 0.10 4.18 -3.96
CA LEU A 182 0.77 5.42 -3.53
C LEU A 182 -0.17 6.42 -2.89
N HIS A 183 -1.40 6.56 -3.41
CA HIS A 183 -2.42 7.42 -2.80
C HIS A 183 -2.76 6.96 -1.38
N ARG A 184 -2.94 5.66 -1.20
CA ARG A 184 -3.21 5.06 0.11
C ARG A 184 -2.03 5.23 1.06
N THR A 185 -0.80 4.99 0.59
CA THR A 185 0.42 5.19 1.37
C THR A 185 0.54 6.63 1.85
N ARG A 186 0.37 7.60 0.94
CA ARG A 186 0.39 9.02 1.29
C ARG A 186 -0.68 9.36 2.34
N ALA A 187 -1.92 8.93 2.14
CA ALA A 187 -3.00 9.19 3.08
C ALA A 187 -2.73 8.61 4.47
N ILE A 188 -2.11 7.43 4.56
CA ILE A 188 -1.71 6.81 5.84
C ILE A 188 -0.61 7.62 6.51
N VAL A 189 0.43 8.01 5.78
CA VAL A 189 1.53 8.84 6.31
C VAL A 189 1.00 10.19 6.83
N GLU A 190 0.17 10.86 6.03
CA GLU A 190 -0.43 12.15 6.43
C GLU A 190 -1.36 12.01 7.64
N ALA A 191 -2.09 10.90 7.77
CA ALA A 191 -2.92 10.63 8.94
C ALA A 191 -2.08 10.47 10.22
N HIS A 192 -0.85 9.96 10.14
CA HIS A 192 0.11 9.91 11.25
C HIS A 192 0.82 11.26 11.53
N GLY A 193 0.36 12.37 10.93
CA GLY A 193 1.02 13.67 11.06
C GLY A 193 2.35 13.76 10.31
N GLY A 194 2.58 12.83 9.40
CA GLY A 194 3.78 12.75 8.58
C GLY A 194 3.66 13.49 7.25
N GLU A 195 4.75 13.45 6.49
CA GLU A 195 4.84 13.99 5.13
C GLU A 195 5.35 12.91 4.17
N PHE A 196 4.82 12.93 2.95
CA PHE A 196 5.19 12.02 1.88
C PHE A 196 5.67 12.85 0.69
N ALA A 197 6.90 12.65 0.27
CA ALA A 197 7.52 13.33 -0.85
C ALA A 197 8.23 12.34 -1.77
N ALA A 198 8.36 12.70 -3.04
CA ALA A 198 9.23 11.99 -3.97
C ALA A 198 9.98 12.97 -4.85
N SER A 199 11.19 12.62 -5.23
CA SER A 199 12.03 13.40 -6.15
C SER A 199 12.78 12.45 -7.07
N TYR A 200 13.05 12.90 -8.30
CA TYR A 200 13.92 12.18 -9.21
C TYR A 200 15.18 12.97 -9.46
N ASP A 201 16.29 12.36 -9.10
CA ASP A 201 17.62 12.90 -9.37
C ASP A 201 18.10 12.38 -10.73
N LYS A 202 18.22 13.30 -11.69
CA LYS A 202 18.66 12.97 -13.06
C LYS A 202 20.15 12.66 -13.14
N GLU A 203 20.96 13.17 -12.22
CA GLU A 203 22.42 12.95 -12.23
C GLU A 203 22.76 11.53 -11.79
N THR A 204 22.08 11.06 -10.74
CA THR A 204 22.26 9.69 -10.23
C THR A 204 21.30 8.68 -10.84
N GLY A 205 20.29 9.13 -11.60
CA GLY A 205 19.24 8.25 -12.14
C GLY A 205 18.40 7.59 -11.06
N SER A 206 18.20 8.25 -9.92
CA SER A 206 17.52 7.67 -8.75
C SER A 206 16.19 8.35 -8.47
N LEU A 207 15.13 7.56 -8.33
CA LEU A 207 13.86 8.00 -7.76
C LEU A 207 13.92 7.80 -6.25
N VAL A 208 13.79 8.89 -5.51
CA VAL A 208 13.86 8.92 -4.05
C VAL A 208 12.47 9.21 -3.50
N THR A 209 11.93 8.29 -2.71
CA THR A 209 10.72 8.51 -1.93
C THR A 209 11.11 8.73 -0.48
N CYS A 210 10.62 9.82 0.10
CA CYS A 210 10.88 10.22 1.48
C CYS A 210 9.58 10.27 2.27
N ILE A 211 9.59 9.65 3.43
CA ILE A 211 8.50 9.69 4.42
C ILE A 211 9.08 10.26 5.70
N THR A 212 8.40 11.24 6.26
CA THR A 212 8.72 11.73 7.61
C THR A 212 7.55 11.47 8.55
N LEU A 213 7.85 11.12 9.80
CA LEU A 213 6.86 10.93 10.85
C LEU A 213 7.30 11.73 12.08
N PRO A 214 6.36 12.26 12.88
CA PRO A 214 6.71 12.87 14.16
C PRO A 214 7.26 11.80 15.11
N LEU A 215 8.28 12.14 15.90
CA LEU A 215 8.69 11.32 17.02
C LEU A 215 7.64 11.41 18.14
N ALA A 216 7.48 10.35 18.90
CA ALA A 216 6.68 10.39 20.11
C ALA A 216 7.25 11.46 21.06
N ALA A 217 6.37 12.22 21.71
CA ALA A 217 6.82 13.12 22.74
C ALA A 217 7.51 12.31 23.85
N PRO A 218 8.64 12.76 24.42
CA PRO A 218 9.20 12.10 25.57
C PRO A 218 8.15 12.09 26.70
N ASP A 219 7.98 10.91 27.30
CA ASP A 219 7.10 10.79 28.47
C ASP A 219 7.50 11.83 29.52
N ALA A 220 6.52 12.64 29.94
CA ALA A 220 6.72 13.72 30.89
C ALA A 220 6.78 13.20 32.31
#